data_ad9f6b964204b83c45679072d0614d9c
#
_entry.id   ad9f6b964204b83c45679072d0614d9c
#
_cell.length_a   1.000
_cell.length_b   1.000
_cell.length_c   1.000
_cell.angle_alpha   90.00
_cell.angle_beta   90.00
_cell.angle_gamma   90.00
#
_symmetry.space_group_name_H-M   'P 1'
#
loop_
_entity.id
_entity.type
_entity.pdbx_description
1 polymer ?
#
loop_
_entity_poly.entity_id
_entity_poly.type
_entity_poly.pdbx_seq_one_letter_code
_entity_poly.pdbx_strand_id
1 'polypeptide(L)'
;GGMPCTTNLAKSPSLEALVRRTLEHGGRAAAICAAPSVLAQYGLLAGRRATCYPGFENRCTGAHMVDADVVTDGPITTGRALGAAMAFALELVRLLTDEQTAARTAEEIVWRT
;
A
#
# COMPACT_ATOMS: atom_id res chain seq x y z
N GLY A 1 8.46 -1.24 -4.10
CA GLY A 1 8.49 -2.71 -4.07
C GLY A 1 9.73 -3.30 -4.70
N GLY A 2 9.74 -4.63 -4.85
CA GLY A 2 10.88 -5.34 -5.41
C GLY A 2 12.05 -5.46 -4.45
N MET A 3 13.02 -6.31 -4.83
CA MET A 3 14.22 -6.54 -4.04
C MET A 3 15.44 -6.17 -4.86
N PRO A 4 16.48 -5.55 -4.31
CA PRO A 4 16.69 -5.25 -2.89
C PRO A 4 16.09 -3.92 -2.41
N CYS A 5 15.31 -3.23 -3.24
CA CYS A 5 14.73 -1.92 -2.90
C CYS A 5 13.97 -1.98 -1.57
N THR A 6 13.08 -2.95 -1.40
CA THR A 6 12.29 -3.12 -0.17
C THR A 6 13.19 -3.26 1.06
N THR A 7 14.25 -4.06 0.95
CA THR A 7 15.22 -4.22 2.06
C THR A 7 15.90 -2.90 2.39
N ASN A 8 16.29 -2.13 1.37
CA ASN A 8 16.93 -0.84 1.57
C ASN A 8 15.99 0.18 2.21
N LEU A 9 14.72 0.20 1.78
CA LEU A 9 13.70 1.07 2.38
C LEU A 9 13.50 0.74 3.86
N ALA A 10 13.46 -0.54 4.19
CA ALA A 10 13.26 -0.99 5.57
C ALA A 10 14.39 -0.52 6.51
N LYS A 11 15.57 -0.28 5.97
CA LYS A 11 16.74 0.17 6.73
C LYS A 11 16.88 1.69 6.84
N SER A 12 15.95 2.45 6.25
CA SER A 12 16.04 3.91 6.21
C SER A 12 15.31 4.56 7.39
N PRO A 13 16.03 5.09 8.40
CA PRO A 13 15.38 5.82 9.50
C PRO A 13 14.65 7.08 9.02
N SER A 14 15.17 7.73 7.97
CA SER A 14 14.54 8.92 7.40
C SER A 14 13.19 8.60 6.80
N LEU A 15 13.06 7.46 6.12
CA LEU A 15 11.78 7.03 5.57
C LEU A 15 10.78 6.73 6.68
N GLU A 16 11.19 5.99 7.69
CA GLU A 16 10.31 5.69 8.82
C GLU A 16 9.80 6.96 9.48
N ALA A 17 10.68 7.92 9.74
CA ALA A 17 10.30 9.20 10.34
C ALA A 17 9.31 9.97 9.47
N LEU A 18 9.55 9.98 8.15
CA LEU A 18 8.66 10.66 7.21
C LEU A 18 7.28 10.01 7.17
N VAL A 19 7.21 8.68 7.12
CA VAL A 19 5.94 7.96 7.09
C VAL A 19 5.15 8.22 8.37
N ARG A 20 5.80 8.12 9.54
CA ARG A 20 5.14 8.39 10.82
C ARG A 20 4.60 9.82 10.88
N ARG A 21 5.39 10.80 10.47
CA ARG A 21 4.97 12.20 10.44
C ARG A 21 3.78 12.40 9.52
N THR A 22 3.82 11.80 8.33
CA THR A 22 2.74 11.88 7.35
C THR A 22 1.44 11.36 7.96
N LEU A 23 1.47 10.20 8.60
CA LEU A 23 0.29 9.61 9.22
C LEU A 23 -0.21 10.45 10.41
N GLU A 24 0.68 11.00 11.22
CA GLU A 24 0.34 11.85 12.36
C GLU A 24 -0.37 13.14 11.94
N HIS A 25 -0.07 13.64 10.74
CA HIS A 25 -0.67 14.86 10.20
C HIS A 25 -1.87 14.57 9.27
N GLY A 26 -2.45 13.40 9.36
CA GLY A 26 -3.66 13.06 8.60
C GLY A 26 -3.40 12.64 7.16
N GLY A 27 -2.14 12.41 6.78
CA GLY A 27 -1.78 11.92 5.47
C GLY A 27 -1.96 10.41 5.35
N ARG A 28 -1.59 9.87 4.19
CA ARG A 28 -1.73 8.46 3.87
C ARG A 28 -0.39 7.82 3.57
N ALA A 29 -0.31 6.52 3.81
CA ALA A 29 0.82 5.69 3.39
C ALA A 29 0.31 4.58 2.46
N ALA A 30 1.10 4.26 1.45
CA ALA A 30 0.74 3.21 0.50
C ALA A 30 1.97 2.39 0.12
N ALA A 31 1.78 1.10 -0.03
CA ALA A 31 2.85 0.18 -0.39
C ALA A 31 2.31 -0.98 -1.22
N ILE A 32 3.09 -1.47 -2.18
CA ILE A 32 2.68 -2.54 -3.08
C ILE A 32 3.75 -3.63 -3.14
N CYS A 33 3.35 -4.86 -3.44
CA CYS A 33 4.21 -5.99 -3.68
C CYS A 33 4.95 -6.41 -2.39
N ALA A 34 6.26 -6.32 -2.36
CA ALA A 34 7.05 -6.63 -1.16
C ALA A 34 7.05 -5.50 -0.12
N ALA A 35 6.75 -4.27 -0.54
CA ALA A 35 6.90 -3.09 0.31
C ALA A 35 5.92 -3.01 1.50
N PRO A 36 4.73 -3.62 1.51
CA PRO A 36 3.93 -3.65 2.74
C PRO A 36 4.69 -4.20 3.94
N SER A 37 5.67 -5.09 3.73
CA SER A 37 6.52 -5.59 4.80
C SER A 37 7.31 -4.49 5.50
N VAL A 38 7.64 -3.40 4.80
CA VAL A 38 8.31 -2.23 5.38
C VAL A 38 7.42 -1.54 6.40
N LEU A 39 6.15 -1.32 6.03
CA LEU A 39 5.17 -0.73 6.94
C LEU A 39 4.92 -1.63 8.15
N ALA A 40 4.90 -2.95 7.93
CA ALA A 40 4.76 -3.91 9.02
C ALA A 40 5.95 -3.87 9.97
N GLN A 41 7.15 -3.74 9.42
CA GLN A 41 8.38 -3.62 10.23
C GLN A 41 8.35 -2.38 11.12
N TYR A 42 7.76 -1.30 10.63
CA TYR A 42 7.57 -0.08 11.42
C TYR A 42 6.43 -0.21 12.46
N GLY A 43 5.73 -1.34 12.50
CA GLY A 43 4.61 -1.56 13.41
C GLY A 43 3.30 -0.93 12.96
N LEU A 44 3.25 -0.40 11.75
CA LEU A 44 2.12 0.37 11.25
C LEU A 44 0.97 -0.48 10.72
N LEU A 45 1.19 -1.79 10.51
CA LEU A 45 0.15 -2.70 10.06
C LEU A 45 -0.48 -3.52 11.18
N ALA A 46 -0.06 -3.33 12.42
CA ALA A 46 -0.58 -4.09 13.55
C ALA A 46 -2.09 -3.89 13.69
N GLY A 47 -2.85 -4.99 13.67
CA GLY A 47 -4.31 -4.96 13.76
C GLY A 47 -5.03 -4.47 12.51
N ARG A 48 -4.31 -4.19 11.42
CA ARG A 48 -4.91 -3.71 10.17
C ARG A 48 -5.00 -4.82 9.13
N ARG A 49 -6.00 -4.72 8.25
CA ARG A 49 -6.08 -5.57 7.07
C ARG A 49 -5.06 -5.08 6.04
N ALA A 50 -4.42 -6.02 5.36
CA ALA A 50 -3.42 -5.69 4.36
C ALA A 50 -3.27 -6.83 3.34
N THR A 51 -2.64 -6.51 2.22
CA THR A 51 -2.20 -7.51 1.25
C THR A 51 -0.73 -7.23 0.90
N CYS A 52 -0.07 -8.20 0.30
CA CYS A 52 1.31 -8.07 -0.14
C CYS A 52 1.60 -9.11 -1.22
N TYR A 53 2.83 -9.10 -1.72
CA TYR A 53 3.26 -10.12 -2.69
C TYR A 53 3.12 -11.52 -2.06
N PRO A 54 2.56 -12.50 -2.79
CA PRO A 54 2.43 -13.87 -2.29
C PRO A 54 3.78 -14.43 -1.85
N GLY A 55 3.82 -14.94 -0.63
CA GLY A 55 5.04 -15.43 0.00
C GLY A 55 5.67 -14.46 0.99
N PHE A 56 5.21 -13.20 1.03
CA PHE A 56 5.73 -12.19 1.96
C PHE A 56 4.84 -11.99 3.20
N GLU A 57 3.76 -12.75 3.32
CA GLU A 57 2.78 -12.60 4.42
C GLU A 57 3.45 -12.74 5.79
N ASN A 58 4.43 -13.62 5.92
CA ASN A 58 5.16 -13.82 7.17
C ASN A 58 5.98 -12.59 7.61
N ARG A 59 6.26 -11.69 6.67
CA ARG A 59 6.99 -10.45 6.94
C ARG A 59 6.06 -9.29 7.29
N CYS A 60 4.75 -9.47 7.13
CA CYS A 60 3.75 -8.49 7.50
C CYS A 60 3.21 -8.79 8.91
N THR A 61 4.11 -8.81 9.88
CA THR A 61 3.83 -9.18 11.26
C THR A 61 2.73 -8.32 11.86
N GLY A 62 1.75 -8.94 12.46
CA GLY A 62 0.64 -8.27 13.14
C GLY A 62 -0.51 -7.86 12.25
N ALA A 63 -0.35 -7.93 10.93
CA ALA A 63 -1.42 -7.59 9.99
C ALA A 63 -2.40 -8.76 9.81
N HIS A 64 -3.65 -8.43 9.50
CA HIS A 64 -4.64 -9.40 9.03
C HIS A 64 -4.54 -9.47 7.50
N MET A 65 -3.90 -10.52 7.00
CA MET A 65 -3.68 -10.66 5.57
C MET A 65 -4.96 -11.02 4.84
N VAL A 66 -5.25 -10.31 3.76
CA VAL A 66 -6.45 -10.47 2.94
C VAL A 66 -6.02 -10.87 1.53
N ASP A 67 -6.68 -11.87 0.95
CA ASP A 67 -6.46 -12.27 -0.43
C ASP A 67 -7.24 -11.33 -1.35
N ALA A 68 -6.64 -10.20 -1.66
CA ALA A 68 -7.23 -9.18 -2.51
C ALA A 68 -6.12 -8.44 -3.25
N ASP A 69 -6.47 -7.81 -4.37
CA ASP A 69 -5.51 -7.03 -5.16
C ASP A 69 -5.10 -5.75 -4.46
N VAL A 70 -6.05 -5.08 -3.80
CA VAL A 70 -5.83 -3.81 -3.09
C VAL A 70 -6.64 -3.83 -1.82
N VAL A 71 -6.05 -3.38 -0.73
CA VAL A 71 -6.71 -3.26 0.58
C VAL A 71 -6.42 -1.87 1.15
N THR A 72 -7.48 -1.15 1.50
CA THR A 72 -7.36 0.10 2.26
C THR A 72 -7.95 -0.12 3.64
N ASP A 73 -7.16 0.19 4.66
CA ASP A 73 -7.59 0.16 6.06
C ASP A 73 -7.12 1.44 6.74
N GLY A 74 -8.07 2.33 7.01
CA GLY A 74 -7.75 3.64 7.54
C GLY A 74 -6.87 4.44 6.57
N PRO A 75 -5.73 4.97 7.04
CA PRO A 75 -4.85 5.79 6.21
C PRO A 75 -3.85 4.96 5.38
N ILE A 76 -3.93 3.64 5.41
CA ILE A 76 -2.94 2.77 4.78
C ILE A 76 -3.58 1.95 3.67
N THR A 77 -2.98 2.00 2.49
CA THR A 77 -3.39 1.21 1.32
C THR A 77 -2.24 0.28 0.94
N THR A 78 -2.55 -0.99 0.76
CA THR A 78 -1.58 -1.98 0.31
C THR A 78 -2.05 -2.64 -0.98
N GLY A 79 -1.11 -2.99 -1.85
CA GLY A 79 -1.36 -3.65 -3.12
C GLY A 79 -0.56 -4.94 -3.22
N ARG A 80 -1.12 -5.91 -3.97
CA ARG A 80 -0.58 -7.26 -3.98
C ARG A 80 0.70 -7.37 -4.79
N ALA A 81 0.68 -6.92 -6.04
CA ALA A 81 1.84 -7.09 -6.94
C ALA A 81 1.68 -6.24 -8.19
N LEU A 82 2.64 -6.33 -9.10
CA LEU A 82 2.62 -5.61 -10.37
C LEU A 82 1.30 -5.78 -11.11
N GLY A 83 0.71 -6.98 -11.12
CA GLY A 83 -0.58 -7.22 -11.77
C GLY A 83 -1.73 -6.43 -11.18
N ALA A 84 -1.61 -5.91 -9.98
CA ALA A 84 -2.60 -5.08 -9.31
C ALA A 84 -2.25 -3.59 -9.37
N ALA A 85 -1.19 -3.19 -10.07
CA ALA A 85 -0.68 -1.82 -10.03
C ALA A 85 -1.71 -0.78 -10.49
N MET A 86 -2.49 -1.08 -11.54
CA MET A 86 -3.50 -0.15 -12.03
C MET A 86 -4.65 -0.01 -11.03
N ALA A 87 -5.13 -1.14 -10.50
CA ALA A 87 -6.18 -1.11 -9.48
C ALA A 87 -5.70 -0.35 -8.23
N PHE A 88 -4.46 -0.56 -7.83
CA PHE A 88 -3.82 0.15 -6.72
C PHE A 88 -3.77 1.66 -6.98
N ALA A 89 -3.32 2.06 -8.16
CA ALA A 89 -3.24 3.47 -8.54
C ALA A 89 -4.63 4.13 -8.57
N LEU A 90 -5.63 3.45 -9.11
CA LEU A 90 -7.00 3.97 -9.16
C LEU A 90 -7.60 4.12 -7.76
N GLU A 91 -7.29 3.21 -6.85
CA GLU A 91 -7.71 3.35 -5.46
C GLU A 91 -7.08 4.58 -4.82
N LEU A 92 -5.80 4.85 -5.08
CA LEU A 92 -5.14 6.06 -4.57
C LEU A 92 -5.75 7.32 -5.15
N VAL A 93 -6.10 7.33 -6.44
CA VAL A 93 -6.81 8.47 -7.05
C VAL A 93 -8.14 8.69 -6.33
N ARG A 94 -8.90 7.62 -6.07
CA ARG A 94 -10.18 7.72 -5.37
C ARG A 94 -10.01 8.31 -3.97
N LEU A 95 -9.00 7.86 -3.24
CA LEU A 95 -8.74 8.30 -1.87
C LEU A 95 -8.25 9.75 -1.78
N LEU A 96 -7.45 10.17 -2.77
CA LEU A 96 -6.85 11.52 -2.78
C LEU A 96 -7.75 12.56 -3.43
N THR A 97 -8.74 12.14 -4.20
CA THR A 97 -9.70 13.01 -4.87
C THR A 97 -11.13 12.58 -4.53
N ASP A 98 -11.80 11.88 -5.46
CA ASP A 98 -13.14 11.34 -5.27
C ASP A 98 -13.41 10.17 -6.22
N GLU A 99 -14.56 9.52 -6.04
CA GLU A 99 -14.94 8.36 -6.86
C GLU A 99 -15.19 8.74 -8.32
N GLN A 100 -15.73 9.93 -8.58
CA GLN A 100 -15.98 10.42 -9.93
C GLN A 100 -14.69 10.60 -10.70
N THR A 101 -13.67 11.18 -10.09
CA THR A 101 -12.37 11.38 -10.71
C THR A 101 -11.68 10.05 -10.99
N ALA A 102 -11.77 9.10 -10.08
CA ALA A 102 -11.23 7.76 -10.29
C ALA A 102 -11.93 7.04 -11.43
N ALA A 103 -13.27 7.12 -11.50
CA ALA A 103 -14.04 6.51 -12.58
C ALA A 103 -13.69 7.12 -13.94
N ARG A 104 -13.57 8.44 -14.00
CA ARG A 104 -13.17 9.14 -15.23
C ARG A 104 -11.75 8.75 -15.66
N THR A 105 -10.83 8.69 -14.71
CA THR A 105 -9.46 8.27 -14.99
C THR A 105 -9.42 6.84 -15.53
N ALA A 106 -10.21 5.94 -14.94
CA ALA A 106 -10.30 4.56 -15.42
C ALA A 106 -10.79 4.49 -16.87
N GLU A 107 -11.77 5.32 -17.22
CA GLU A 107 -12.27 5.39 -18.59
C GLU A 107 -11.19 5.92 -19.55
N GLU A 108 -10.50 6.99 -19.16
CA GLU A 108 -9.47 7.61 -19.99
C GLU A 108 -8.30 6.68 -20.29
N ILE A 109 -7.91 5.85 -19.34
CA ILE A 109 -6.83 4.85 -19.52
C ILE A 109 -7.36 3.53 -20.09
N VAL A 110 -8.65 3.45 -20.37
CA VAL A 110 -9.32 2.23 -20.88
C VAL A 110 -9.12 1.04 -19.93
N TRP A 111 -9.17 1.29 -18.63
CA TRP A 111 -9.04 0.25 -17.60
C TRP A 111 -10.28 -0.64 -17.62
N ARG A 112 -10.05 -1.95 -17.63
CA ARG A 112 -11.10 -2.96 -17.54
C ARG A 112 -10.81 -3.90 -16.37
N THR A 113 -11.79 -4.06 -15.53
CA THR A 113 -11.69 -4.99 -14.41
C THR A 113 -12.01 -6.42 -14.87
#